data_476197ce911d7ea40a4f8b31767c4ad2
#
_entry.id   476197ce911d7ea40a4f8b31767c4ad2
#
_cell.length_a   1.000
_cell.length_b   1.000
_cell.length_c   1.000
_cell.angle_alpha   90.00
_cell.angle_beta   90.00
_cell.angle_gamma   90.00
#
_symmetry.space_group_name_H-M   'P 1'
#
loop_
_entity.id
_entity.type
_entity.pdbx_description
1 polymer ?
#
loop_
_entity_poly.entity_id
_entity_poly.type
_entity_poly.pdbx_seq_one_letter_code
_entity_poly.pdbx_strand_id
1 'polypeptide(L)'
;MDAAHFEKTLSSEVLFEGRVVTLTKDVALLENGETSVREVVHHHGGACIVPYFEDGTLCMVRQFRYAMQQELWELPAGKLEKGEDPFEAAKRELGEECGLTADHYTPLGEFYPTVGYDTEIIYMWVATGLHTTQMHLDDDEFLTPDRIPLAKAYEMVMGGEIKDGKTIAGVLKLKALVDEGRL
;
A
#
# COMPACT_ATOMS: atom_id res chain seq x y z
N MET A 1 -27.53 -0.78 3.05
CA MET A 1 -27.75 0.53 3.69
C MET A 1 -27.60 1.54 2.57
N ASP A 2 -28.64 2.33 2.31
CA ASP A 2 -28.50 3.44 1.39
C ASP A 2 -27.51 4.42 1.98
N ALA A 3 -26.53 4.87 1.16
CA ALA A 3 -25.54 5.84 1.62
C ALA A 3 -26.27 7.13 2.02
N ALA A 4 -25.94 7.67 3.21
CA ALA A 4 -26.50 8.92 3.69
C ALA A 4 -26.04 10.12 2.84
N HIS A 5 -24.89 9.97 2.18
CA HIS A 5 -24.29 10.95 1.26
C HIS A 5 -23.88 10.27 -0.03
N PHE A 6 -24.17 10.89 -1.17
CA PHE A 6 -23.80 10.36 -2.48
C PHE A 6 -23.55 11.46 -3.50
N GLU A 7 -22.74 11.14 -4.48
CA GLU A 7 -22.58 11.91 -5.71
C GLU A 7 -22.78 10.98 -6.89
N LYS A 8 -23.42 11.48 -7.97
CA LYS A 8 -23.68 10.69 -9.17
C LYS A 8 -22.93 11.28 -10.36
N THR A 9 -22.09 10.49 -11.00
CA THR A 9 -21.43 10.89 -12.25
C THR A 9 -22.45 11.10 -13.34
N LEU A 10 -22.45 12.28 -13.96
CA LEU A 10 -23.28 12.64 -15.11
C LEU A 10 -22.52 12.47 -16.43
N SER A 11 -21.24 12.83 -16.44
CA SER A 11 -20.34 12.65 -17.57
C SER A 11 -18.91 12.50 -17.09
N SER A 12 -18.08 11.86 -17.91
CA SER A 12 -16.65 11.66 -17.67
C SER A 12 -15.88 11.92 -18.97
N GLU A 13 -14.78 12.63 -18.89
CA GLU A 13 -13.85 12.91 -19.98
C GLU A 13 -12.46 12.45 -19.57
N VAL A 14 -11.81 11.59 -20.39
CA VAL A 14 -10.42 11.18 -20.17
C VAL A 14 -9.51 12.32 -20.62
N LEU A 15 -8.74 12.87 -19.68
CA LEU A 15 -7.76 13.93 -19.94
C LEU A 15 -6.37 13.38 -20.24
N PHE A 16 -6.02 12.25 -19.62
CA PHE A 16 -4.73 11.58 -19.80
C PHE A 16 -4.90 10.09 -19.55
N GLU A 17 -4.29 9.28 -20.41
CA GLU A 17 -4.19 7.83 -20.23
C GLU A 17 -2.72 7.45 -20.29
N GLY A 18 -2.19 7.02 -19.15
CA GLY A 18 -0.79 6.61 -18.98
C GLY A 18 -0.66 5.12 -18.70
N ARG A 19 0.59 4.68 -18.49
CA ARG A 19 0.90 3.28 -18.14
C ARG A 19 0.42 2.91 -16.73
N VAL A 20 0.45 3.85 -15.78
CA VAL A 20 0.14 3.62 -14.36
C VAL A 20 -1.21 4.19 -13.97
N VAL A 21 -1.52 5.39 -14.45
CA VAL A 21 -2.74 6.10 -14.07
C VAL A 21 -3.50 6.61 -15.28
N THR A 22 -4.81 6.72 -15.12
CA THR A 22 -5.68 7.46 -16.05
C THR A 22 -6.30 8.62 -15.28
N LEU A 23 -6.22 9.84 -15.83
CA LEU A 23 -6.87 11.02 -15.25
C LEU A 23 -8.16 11.31 -15.99
N THR A 24 -9.26 11.40 -15.26
CA THR A 24 -10.55 11.87 -15.79
C THR A 24 -10.98 13.18 -15.17
N LYS A 25 -11.81 13.90 -15.93
CA LYS A 25 -12.60 15.04 -15.46
C LYS A 25 -14.06 14.69 -15.54
N ASP A 26 -14.67 14.56 -14.38
CA ASP A 26 -16.05 14.15 -14.25
C ASP A 26 -16.95 15.33 -13.87
N VAL A 27 -18.19 15.30 -14.31
CA VAL A 27 -19.25 16.16 -13.79
C VAL A 27 -20.13 15.33 -12.87
N ALA A 28 -20.16 15.68 -11.60
CA ALA A 28 -20.93 15.00 -10.57
C ALA A 28 -22.18 15.80 -10.19
N LEU A 29 -23.33 15.14 -10.04
CA LEU A 29 -24.55 15.65 -9.44
C LEU A 29 -24.44 15.49 -7.93
N LEU A 30 -24.57 16.59 -7.20
CA LEU A 30 -24.55 16.65 -5.75
C LEU A 30 -25.93 16.40 -5.14
N GLU A 31 -25.99 16.15 -3.84
CA GLU A 31 -27.24 15.90 -3.08
C GLU A 31 -28.23 17.06 -3.14
N ASN A 32 -27.74 18.30 -3.26
CA ASN A 32 -28.57 19.50 -3.37
C ASN A 32 -29.12 19.76 -4.78
N GLY A 33 -28.83 18.86 -5.74
CA GLY A 33 -29.25 18.99 -7.14
C GLY A 33 -28.33 19.87 -8.00
N GLU A 34 -27.27 20.45 -7.45
CA GLU A 34 -26.26 21.18 -8.19
C GLU A 34 -25.22 20.24 -8.81
N THR A 35 -24.38 20.76 -9.70
CA THR A 35 -23.28 20.00 -10.28
C THR A 35 -21.93 20.54 -9.83
N SER A 36 -20.93 19.65 -9.74
CA SER A 36 -19.55 20.00 -9.45
C SER A 36 -18.58 19.19 -10.31
N VAL A 37 -17.41 19.72 -10.54
CA VAL A 37 -16.34 19.02 -11.25
C VAL A 37 -15.55 18.17 -10.26
N ARG A 38 -15.16 16.95 -10.69
CA ARG A 38 -14.22 16.06 -10.00
C ARG A 38 -13.08 15.73 -10.96
N GLU A 39 -11.87 15.80 -10.47
CA GLU A 39 -10.69 15.30 -11.16
C GLU A 39 -10.31 13.99 -10.45
N VAL A 40 -10.30 12.87 -11.19
CA VAL A 40 -10.12 11.55 -10.61
C VAL A 40 -8.93 10.85 -11.26
N VAL A 41 -7.98 10.43 -10.42
CA VAL A 41 -6.88 9.56 -10.81
C VAL A 41 -7.35 8.12 -10.63
N HIS A 42 -7.40 7.36 -11.74
CA HIS A 42 -7.71 5.94 -11.70
C HIS A 42 -6.42 5.13 -11.63
N HIS A 43 -6.33 4.26 -10.62
CA HIS A 43 -5.22 3.35 -10.38
C HIS A 43 -5.74 1.93 -10.15
N HIS A 44 -4.94 0.90 -10.54
CA HIS A 44 -5.35 -0.50 -10.40
C HIS A 44 -5.27 -1.04 -8.96
N GLY A 45 -4.72 -0.26 -8.04
CA GLY A 45 -4.47 -0.66 -6.67
C GLY A 45 -3.09 -1.30 -6.47
N GLY A 46 -2.83 -1.72 -5.25
CA GLY A 46 -1.59 -2.35 -4.84
C GLY A 46 -1.78 -3.35 -3.72
N ALA A 47 -0.74 -4.13 -3.46
CA ALA A 47 -0.65 -5.03 -2.32
C ALA A 47 0.57 -4.66 -1.47
N CYS A 48 0.42 -4.70 -0.15
CA CYS A 48 1.48 -4.40 0.81
C CYS A 48 1.57 -5.53 1.84
N ILE A 49 2.79 -5.91 2.18
CA ILE A 49 3.05 -6.99 3.12
C ILE A 49 3.94 -6.49 4.27
N VAL A 50 3.68 -6.94 5.48
CA VAL A 50 4.50 -6.68 6.68
C VAL A 50 5.18 -7.98 7.07
N PRO A 51 6.43 -8.24 6.64
CA PRO A 51 7.14 -9.47 7.00
C PRO A 51 7.63 -9.35 8.45
N TYR A 52 7.05 -10.11 9.36
CA TYR A 52 7.35 -10.07 10.79
C TYR A 52 7.99 -11.37 11.27
N PHE A 53 9.20 -11.27 11.83
CA PHE A 53 10.01 -12.38 12.29
C PHE A 53 9.76 -12.69 13.77
N GLU A 54 10.01 -13.95 14.17
CA GLU A 54 9.86 -14.42 15.55
C GLU A 54 10.74 -13.66 16.56
N ASP A 55 11.83 -13.06 16.12
CA ASP A 55 12.73 -12.27 16.96
C ASP A 55 12.25 -10.82 17.18
N GLY A 56 11.04 -10.48 16.71
CA GLY A 56 10.45 -9.16 16.86
C GLY A 56 10.96 -8.11 15.87
N THR A 57 11.65 -8.52 14.80
CA THR A 57 12.04 -7.63 13.70
C THR A 57 11.05 -7.74 12.55
N LEU A 58 10.99 -6.70 11.70
CA LEU A 58 10.28 -6.72 10.42
C LEU A 58 11.23 -6.39 9.28
N CYS A 59 10.94 -6.91 8.08
CA CYS A 59 11.63 -6.51 6.86
C CYS A 59 11.01 -5.23 6.33
N MET A 60 11.83 -4.23 6.08
CA MET A 60 11.48 -2.98 5.41
C MET A 60 12.44 -2.77 4.24
N VAL A 61 12.02 -1.98 3.27
CA VAL A 61 12.84 -1.64 2.10
C VAL A 61 13.13 -0.16 2.05
N ARG A 62 14.29 0.20 1.49
CA ARG A 62 14.60 1.58 1.13
C ARG A 62 14.57 1.71 -0.36
N GLN A 63 13.78 2.66 -0.85
CA GLN A 63 13.59 2.88 -2.27
C GLN A 63 13.54 4.38 -2.58
N PHE A 64 14.19 4.80 -3.69
CA PHE A 64 14.07 6.17 -4.18
C PHE A 64 12.71 6.38 -4.85
N ARG A 65 11.93 7.33 -4.36
CA ARG A 65 10.63 7.70 -4.93
C ARG A 65 10.76 8.97 -5.76
N TYR A 66 10.73 8.80 -7.08
CA TYR A 66 10.94 9.89 -8.03
C TYR A 66 10.01 11.08 -7.79
N ALA A 67 8.72 10.85 -7.51
CA ALA A 67 7.76 11.92 -7.24
C ALA A 67 8.13 12.75 -6.00
N MET A 68 8.74 12.12 -5.00
CA MET A 68 9.16 12.77 -3.75
C MET A 68 10.62 13.26 -3.78
N GLN A 69 11.41 12.85 -4.82
CA GLN A 69 12.83 13.16 -4.99
C GLN A 69 13.67 12.81 -3.75
N GLN A 70 13.33 11.69 -3.08
CA GLN A 70 14.03 11.21 -1.89
C GLN A 70 13.92 9.69 -1.75
N GLU A 71 14.86 9.11 -1.02
CA GLU A 71 14.80 7.72 -0.56
C GLU A 71 13.86 7.64 0.64
N LEU A 72 12.96 6.64 0.65
CA LEU A 72 11.99 6.42 1.71
C LEU A 72 12.15 5.03 2.31
N TRP A 73 11.82 4.92 3.60
CA TRP A 73 11.57 3.66 4.27
C TRP A 73 10.15 3.22 4.00
N GLU A 74 9.99 2.01 3.46
CA GLU A 74 8.69 1.46 3.09
C GLU A 74 8.54 0.00 3.53
N LEU A 75 7.31 -0.45 3.69
CA LEU A 75 6.99 -1.87 3.69
C LEU A 75 7.00 -2.37 2.25
N PRO A 76 7.40 -3.62 2.00
CA PRO A 76 7.34 -4.25 0.69
C PRO A 76 5.95 -4.14 0.09
N ALA A 77 5.87 -3.66 -1.14
CA ALA A 77 4.58 -3.40 -1.77
C ALA A 77 4.72 -3.11 -3.27
N GLY A 78 3.81 -3.64 -4.07
CA GLY A 78 3.75 -3.35 -5.48
C GLY A 78 2.35 -3.18 -6.03
N LYS A 79 2.28 -2.75 -7.28
CA LYS A 79 1.04 -2.56 -8.02
C LYS A 79 0.41 -3.92 -8.37
N LEU A 80 -0.91 -3.96 -8.38
CA LEU A 80 -1.63 -5.11 -8.93
C LEU A 80 -1.47 -5.15 -10.45
N GLU A 81 -1.16 -6.32 -10.99
CA GLU A 81 -1.32 -6.60 -12.40
C GLU A 81 -2.81 -6.65 -12.77
N LYS A 82 -3.11 -6.50 -14.06
CA LYS A 82 -4.50 -6.50 -14.52
C LYS A 82 -5.20 -7.83 -14.21
N GLY A 83 -6.14 -7.78 -13.24
CA GLY A 83 -6.92 -8.95 -12.80
C GLY A 83 -6.19 -9.85 -11.81
N GLU A 84 -5.06 -9.42 -11.28
CA GLU A 84 -4.32 -10.13 -10.23
C GLU A 84 -5.11 -10.11 -8.92
N ASP A 85 -5.13 -11.25 -8.23
CA ASP A 85 -5.66 -11.32 -6.88
C ASP A 85 -4.73 -10.60 -5.91
N PRO A 86 -5.22 -9.65 -5.08
CA PRO A 86 -4.36 -8.86 -4.19
C PRO A 86 -3.55 -9.69 -3.19
N PHE A 87 -4.06 -10.86 -2.78
CA PHE A 87 -3.33 -11.72 -1.87
C PHE A 87 -2.17 -12.44 -2.56
N GLU A 88 -2.36 -12.87 -3.82
CA GLU A 88 -1.27 -13.44 -4.61
C GLU A 88 -0.20 -12.39 -4.93
N ALA A 89 -0.61 -11.14 -5.23
CA ALA A 89 0.31 -10.02 -5.37
C ALA A 89 1.14 -9.78 -4.10
N ALA A 90 0.53 -9.79 -2.92
CA ALA A 90 1.27 -9.63 -1.65
C ALA A 90 2.33 -10.73 -1.44
N LYS A 91 2.04 -11.97 -1.82
CA LYS A 91 3.01 -13.07 -1.75
C LYS A 91 4.14 -12.93 -2.77
N ARG A 92 3.81 -12.48 -3.98
CA ARG A 92 4.77 -12.22 -5.04
C ARG A 92 5.76 -11.13 -4.59
N GLU A 93 5.26 -9.98 -4.13
CA GLU A 93 6.07 -8.86 -3.64
C GLU A 93 6.96 -9.23 -2.44
N LEU A 94 6.46 -10.09 -1.52
CA LEU A 94 7.27 -10.63 -0.43
C LEU A 94 8.50 -11.40 -0.95
N GLY A 95 8.31 -12.18 -2.01
CA GLY A 95 9.38 -12.93 -2.66
C GLY A 95 10.33 -12.04 -3.44
N GLU A 96 9.81 -11.15 -4.24
CA GLU A 96 10.57 -10.30 -5.17
C GLU A 96 11.43 -9.28 -4.42
N GLU A 97 10.84 -8.50 -3.53
CA GLU A 97 11.53 -7.39 -2.83
C GLU A 97 12.33 -7.84 -1.60
N CYS A 98 11.91 -8.91 -0.92
CA CYS A 98 12.56 -9.34 0.33
C CYS A 98 13.27 -10.69 0.25
N GLY A 99 13.05 -11.49 -0.80
CA GLY A 99 13.55 -12.85 -0.86
C GLY A 99 12.98 -13.73 0.26
N LEU A 100 11.68 -13.60 0.54
CA LEU A 100 10.98 -14.29 1.62
C LEU A 100 9.71 -14.98 1.12
N THR A 101 9.37 -16.09 1.78
CA THR A 101 8.04 -16.71 1.76
C THR A 101 7.53 -16.84 3.19
N ALA A 102 6.24 -17.12 3.39
CA ALA A 102 5.64 -17.20 4.72
C ALA A 102 4.65 -18.35 4.85
N ASP A 103 4.50 -18.89 6.06
CA ASP A 103 3.51 -19.93 6.39
C ASP A 103 2.12 -19.33 6.67
N HIS A 104 2.08 -18.13 7.24
CA HIS A 104 0.85 -17.51 7.70
C HIS A 104 0.72 -16.06 7.23
N TYR A 105 -0.51 -15.69 6.87
CA TYR A 105 -0.86 -14.34 6.43
C TYR A 105 -2.08 -13.85 7.20
N THR A 106 -1.92 -12.77 7.95
CA THR A 106 -3.00 -12.13 8.71
C THR A 106 -3.44 -10.86 8.00
N PRO A 107 -4.69 -10.74 7.53
CA PRO A 107 -5.14 -9.54 6.84
C PRO A 107 -5.17 -8.32 7.78
N LEU A 108 -4.64 -7.20 7.30
CA LEU A 108 -4.72 -5.89 7.95
C LEU A 108 -5.83 -5.00 7.36
N GLY A 109 -6.51 -5.48 6.29
CA GLY A 109 -7.56 -4.75 5.59
C GLY A 109 -7.03 -3.85 4.47
N GLU A 110 -7.86 -2.93 4.06
CA GLU A 110 -7.59 -1.99 2.97
C GLU A 110 -7.05 -0.66 3.50
N PHE A 111 -6.20 -0.04 2.71
CA PHE A 111 -5.68 1.30 2.94
C PHE A 111 -5.93 2.14 1.69
N TYR A 112 -6.55 3.30 1.86
CA TYR A 112 -6.85 4.28 0.82
C TYR A 112 -5.87 5.44 0.95
N PRO A 113 -4.87 5.57 0.08
CA PRO A 113 -3.83 6.60 0.22
C PRO A 113 -4.39 8.01 0.12
N THR A 114 -5.33 8.24 -0.80
CA THR A 114 -5.80 9.58 -1.13
C THR A 114 -7.27 9.58 -1.56
N VAL A 115 -8.17 9.47 -0.60
CA VAL A 115 -9.62 9.33 -0.84
C VAL A 115 -10.28 10.53 -1.55
N GLY A 116 -9.58 11.65 -1.69
CA GLY A 116 -10.16 12.87 -2.27
C GLY A 116 -10.20 12.89 -3.80
N TYR A 117 -9.29 12.16 -4.45
CA TYR A 117 -9.19 12.19 -5.92
C TYR A 117 -8.56 10.94 -6.55
N ASP A 118 -8.14 9.95 -5.78
CA ASP A 118 -7.49 8.74 -6.28
C ASP A 118 -8.33 7.51 -5.96
N THR A 119 -8.39 6.56 -6.90
CA THR A 119 -9.09 5.29 -6.73
C THR A 119 -8.17 4.17 -6.21
N GLU A 120 -6.92 4.47 -5.87
CA GLU A 120 -5.99 3.47 -5.37
C GLU A 120 -6.48 2.84 -4.07
N ILE A 121 -6.47 1.52 -4.03
CA ILE A 121 -6.68 0.71 -2.83
C ILE A 121 -5.44 -0.14 -2.63
N ILE A 122 -4.83 -0.07 -1.45
CA ILE A 122 -3.71 -0.93 -1.06
C ILE A 122 -4.23 -1.98 -0.08
N TYR A 123 -4.18 -3.24 -0.50
CA TYR A 123 -4.54 -4.39 0.33
C TYR A 123 -3.35 -4.80 1.18
N MET A 124 -3.56 -5.07 2.48
CA MET A 124 -2.46 -5.22 3.43
C MET A 124 -2.54 -6.51 4.25
N TRP A 125 -1.39 -7.16 4.46
CA TRP A 125 -1.25 -8.35 5.31
C TRP A 125 -0.01 -8.28 6.19
N VAL A 126 -0.02 -9.02 7.31
CA VAL A 126 1.19 -9.42 8.04
C VAL A 126 1.55 -10.84 7.60
N ALA A 127 2.82 -11.07 7.32
CA ALA A 127 3.38 -12.38 7.04
C ALA A 127 4.23 -12.87 8.22
N THR A 128 4.00 -14.09 8.69
CA THR A 128 4.76 -14.75 9.77
C THR A 128 5.13 -16.17 9.38
N GLY A 129 6.06 -16.80 10.14
CA GLY A 129 6.65 -18.08 9.70
C GLY A 129 7.47 -17.89 8.44
N LEU A 130 8.42 -16.94 8.48
CA LEU A 130 9.16 -16.49 7.31
C LEU A 130 10.30 -17.44 6.96
N HIS A 131 10.44 -17.76 5.66
CA HIS A 131 11.50 -18.58 5.09
C HIS A 131 12.22 -17.81 3.99
N THR A 132 13.55 -17.96 3.93
CA THR A 132 14.37 -17.31 2.90
C THR A 132 14.20 -18.00 1.55
N THR A 133 14.04 -17.20 0.51
CA THR A 133 14.08 -17.61 -0.89
C THR A 133 14.98 -16.68 -1.70
N GLN A 134 15.04 -16.84 -3.01
CA GLN A 134 15.80 -15.95 -3.86
C GLN A 134 15.00 -14.68 -4.14
N MET A 135 15.64 -13.52 -3.93
CA MET A 135 15.09 -12.22 -4.29
C MET A 135 15.18 -12.00 -5.81
N HIS A 136 14.15 -11.42 -6.40
CA HIS A 136 14.09 -11.14 -7.84
C HIS A 136 13.40 -9.79 -8.07
N LEU A 137 14.21 -8.73 -8.09
CA LEU A 137 13.73 -7.38 -8.43
C LEU A 137 13.47 -7.25 -9.93
N ASP A 138 12.53 -6.42 -10.29
CA ASP A 138 12.35 -5.98 -11.67
C ASP A 138 13.56 -5.18 -12.16
N ASP A 139 13.79 -5.16 -13.48
CA ASP A 139 14.98 -4.53 -14.09
C ASP A 139 15.10 -3.02 -13.79
N ASP A 140 13.99 -2.36 -13.48
CA ASP A 140 13.89 -0.94 -13.14
C ASP A 140 13.68 -0.68 -11.62
N GLU A 141 13.78 -1.71 -10.79
CA GLU A 141 13.66 -1.62 -9.33
C GLU A 141 15.03 -1.62 -8.65
N PHE A 142 15.26 -0.59 -7.83
CA PHE A 142 16.47 -0.42 -7.03
C PHE A 142 16.07 -0.17 -5.58
N LEU A 143 16.04 -1.23 -4.79
CA LEU A 143 15.71 -1.17 -3.38
C LEU A 143 16.66 -2.02 -2.54
N THR A 144 16.72 -1.73 -1.25
CA THR A 144 17.55 -2.47 -0.28
C THR A 144 16.66 -2.92 0.87
N PRO A 145 16.47 -4.24 1.06
CA PRO A 145 15.77 -4.76 2.23
C PRO A 145 16.65 -4.68 3.47
N ASP A 146 16.06 -4.30 4.59
CA ASP A 146 16.71 -4.24 5.90
C ASP A 146 15.78 -4.82 6.99
N ARG A 147 16.39 -5.47 8.01
CA ARG A 147 15.66 -5.96 9.17
C ARG A 147 15.72 -4.95 10.29
N ILE A 148 14.55 -4.47 10.72
CA ILE A 148 14.41 -3.42 11.73
C ILE A 148 13.57 -3.94 12.89
N PRO A 149 14.00 -3.78 14.17
CA PRO A 149 13.16 -4.09 15.32
C PRO A 149 11.84 -3.31 15.27
N LEU A 150 10.71 -3.97 15.58
CA LEU A 150 9.38 -3.33 15.57
C LEU A 150 9.34 -2.07 16.45
N ALA A 151 9.99 -2.12 17.63
CA ALA A 151 10.09 -0.95 18.49
C ALA A 151 10.79 0.23 17.81
N LYS A 152 11.85 -0.04 17.03
CA LYS A 152 12.56 0.99 16.27
C LYS A 152 11.73 1.52 15.11
N ALA A 153 11.08 0.65 14.35
CA ALA A 153 10.17 1.07 13.27
C ALA A 153 9.03 1.95 13.81
N TYR A 154 8.47 1.60 14.98
CA TYR A 154 7.48 2.43 15.66
C TYR A 154 8.03 3.80 16.04
N GLU A 155 9.24 3.88 16.62
CA GLU A 155 9.89 5.16 16.91
C GLU A 155 10.11 6.01 15.66
N MET A 156 10.52 5.39 14.54
CA MET A 156 10.71 6.08 13.25
C MET A 156 9.40 6.62 12.69
N VAL A 157 8.28 5.92 12.89
CA VAL A 157 6.94 6.40 12.55
C VAL A 157 6.57 7.61 13.42
N MET A 158 6.69 7.48 14.73
CA MET A 158 6.33 8.54 15.68
C MET A 158 7.23 9.77 15.58
N GLY A 159 8.49 9.58 15.18
CA GLY A 159 9.46 10.64 14.94
C GLY A 159 9.35 11.30 13.55
N GLY A 160 8.50 10.78 12.65
CA GLY A 160 8.34 11.31 11.29
C GLY A 160 9.47 10.98 10.31
N GLU A 161 10.33 10.03 10.64
CA GLU A 161 11.35 9.49 9.73
C GLU A 161 10.70 8.64 8.65
N ILE A 162 9.75 7.78 9.02
CA ILE A 162 8.88 7.07 8.08
C ILE A 162 7.73 8.01 7.69
N LYS A 163 7.61 8.27 6.39
CA LYS A 163 6.64 9.22 5.82
C LYS A 163 5.60 8.56 4.93
N ASP A 164 5.86 7.36 4.46
CA ASP A 164 4.96 6.62 3.59
C ASP A 164 3.72 6.13 4.35
N GLY A 165 2.53 6.50 3.87
CA GLY A 165 1.27 6.29 4.58
C GLY A 165 0.93 4.82 4.82
N LYS A 166 1.12 3.93 3.81
CA LYS A 166 0.88 2.49 3.96
C LYS A 166 1.82 1.87 5.00
N THR A 167 3.08 2.32 5.03
CA THR A 167 4.09 1.87 5.98
C THR A 167 3.74 2.31 7.40
N ILE A 168 3.35 3.58 7.58
CA ILE A 168 2.86 4.08 8.88
C ILE A 168 1.68 3.22 9.36
N ALA A 169 0.68 3.01 8.52
CA ALA A 169 -0.49 2.21 8.86
C ALA A 169 -0.13 0.75 9.22
N GLY A 170 0.74 0.12 8.41
CA GLY A 170 1.18 -1.27 8.62
C GLY A 170 1.96 -1.45 9.92
N VAL A 171 2.94 -0.59 10.20
CA VAL A 171 3.73 -0.62 11.44
C VAL A 171 2.86 -0.42 12.67
N LEU A 172 1.94 0.55 12.65
CA LEU A 172 1.05 0.82 13.78
C LEU A 172 0.06 -0.33 14.01
N LYS A 173 -0.52 -0.90 12.94
CA LYS A 173 -1.42 -2.06 13.06
C LYS A 173 -0.67 -3.31 13.55
N LEU A 174 0.54 -3.58 13.03
CA LEU A 174 1.39 -4.67 13.52
C LEU A 174 1.67 -4.48 15.01
N LYS A 175 2.11 -3.28 15.43
CA LYS A 175 2.41 -2.98 16.83
C LYS A 175 1.21 -3.25 17.74
N ALA A 176 0.01 -2.83 17.33
CA ALA A 176 -1.21 -3.08 18.08
C ALA A 176 -1.51 -4.59 18.22
N LEU A 177 -1.37 -5.36 17.13
CA LEU A 177 -1.61 -6.81 17.15
C LEU A 177 -0.62 -7.53 18.06
N VAL A 178 0.66 -7.14 18.05
CA VAL A 178 1.69 -7.71 18.93
C VAL A 178 1.41 -7.36 20.41
N ASP A 179 1.06 -6.10 20.71
CA ASP A 179 0.75 -5.66 22.08
C ASP A 179 -0.50 -6.36 22.65
N GLU A 180 -1.46 -6.72 21.80
CA GLU A 180 -2.67 -7.47 22.16
C GLU A 180 -2.44 -8.98 22.25
N GLY A 181 -1.24 -9.48 21.93
CA GLY A 181 -0.93 -10.91 21.89
C GLY A 181 -1.69 -11.67 20.80
N ARG A 182 -1.97 -11.03 19.70
CA ARG A 182 -2.67 -11.58 18.52
C ARG A 182 -1.72 -12.04 17.41
N LEU A 183 -0.45 -11.76 17.59
CA LEU A 183 0.69 -12.22 16.79
C LEU A 183 1.86 -12.58 17.69
#